data_ccea8a5a4275220643006ad2c200290f
#
_entry.id   ccea8a5a4275220643006ad2c200290f
#
_cell.length_a   1.000
_cell.length_b   1.000
_cell.length_c   1.000
_cell.angle_alpha   90.00
_cell.angle_beta   90.00
_cell.angle_gamma   90.00
#
_symmetry.space_group_name_H-M   'P 1'
#
loop_
_entity.id
_entity.type
_entity.pdbx_description
1 polymer ?
#
loop_
_entity_poly.entity_id
_entity_poly.type
_entity_poly.pdbx_seq_one_letter_code
_entity_poly.pdbx_strand_id
1 'polypeptide(L)'
;MSSNLRIVAAFGLLLIAAIAGIFFSGQLILMLLKVAAPLSVDTYWSYVKALDLPQFAPYASKIKLAGAIGFGVPLLAWIALLIPLFKPKAAALHGDARFASGSDLAKKDMLKPSPTGIVVGKHGGKVVRLPGQQFVILAAPTRSGKGVGIVIPNLLDYQGSVVVLDIKQENFDLTSGWRKSQGQEVFLFNPFAEDGRTHRWNPLSYISPDPAFRVSDLMSVAAMLYPDGSDAQKFWVSQARNAFMAFTLYLFDSLDDQIKREHPKDTWMFPTLGMLYRVSSGDGSDLKGYLKKLSQRDFLGRDAKTAFDNLLSQAEETFASIMGTFKEPLNQFINPILDASTSDNDFLLTDVRKKKMSIYIGIQPNKLAESRLLINLLFSQLINLNTKELPQNNPALKHQCLLLMDEFTSIGRVDIIVSTPRNSMPAKTRGLRLMLIA
;
A
#
# COMPACT_ATOMS: atom_id res chain seq x y z
N MET A 1 41.17 -4.85 3.63
CA MET A 1 42.61 -4.95 3.89
C MET A 1 43.30 -5.63 2.72
N SER A 2 44.37 -5.09 2.19
CA SER A 2 45.19 -5.75 1.16
C SER A 2 45.83 -7.03 1.69
N SER A 3 46.19 -7.96 0.81
CA SER A 3 46.85 -9.24 1.19
C SER A 3 48.11 -9.00 2.03
N ASN A 4 48.93 -8.04 1.58
CA ASN A 4 50.19 -7.69 2.29
C ASN A 4 49.94 -7.14 3.72
N LEU A 5 48.88 -6.36 3.91
CA LEU A 5 48.56 -5.83 5.23
C LEU A 5 48.03 -6.91 6.18
N ARG A 6 47.36 -7.96 5.68
CA ARG A 6 46.94 -9.13 6.48
C ARG A 6 48.13 -9.95 6.93
N ILE A 7 49.11 -10.12 6.03
CA ILE A 7 50.34 -10.87 6.34
C ILE A 7 51.12 -10.12 7.43
N VAL A 8 51.31 -8.80 7.29
CA VAL A 8 51.98 -7.97 8.30
C VAL A 8 51.24 -8.03 9.64
N ALA A 9 49.91 -7.96 9.63
CA ALA A 9 49.13 -8.08 10.86
C ALA A 9 49.26 -9.47 11.52
N ALA A 10 49.30 -10.55 10.71
CA ALA A 10 49.52 -11.91 11.22
C ALA A 10 50.88 -12.06 11.91
N PHE A 11 51.93 -11.51 11.30
CA PHE A 11 53.28 -11.51 11.92
C PHE A 11 53.33 -10.66 13.17
N GLY A 12 52.70 -9.49 13.18
CA GLY A 12 52.61 -8.64 14.37
C GLY A 12 51.91 -9.35 15.54
N LEU A 13 50.82 -10.00 15.27
CA LEU A 13 50.08 -10.82 16.26
C LEU A 13 50.90 -12.03 16.75
N LEU A 14 51.72 -12.66 15.88
CA LEU A 14 52.61 -13.74 16.28
C LEU A 14 53.68 -13.24 17.25
N LEU A 15 54.26 -12.08 16.97
CA LEU A 15 55.26 -11.46 17.87
C LEU A 15 54.66 -11.19 19.27
N ILE A 16 53.44 -10.65 19.29
CA ILE A 16 52.71 -10.41 20.54
C ILE A 16 52.46 -11.73 21.28
N ALA A 17 52.03 -12.78 20.56
CA ALA A 17 51.79 -14.09 21.14
C ALA A 17 53.07 -14.72 21.70
N ALA A 18 54.24 -14.54 21.03
CA ALA A 18 55.54 -15.01 21.52
C ALA A 18 55.96 -14.30 22.81
N ILE A 19 55.85 -12.96 22.84
CA ILE A 19 56.15 -12.16 24.05
C ILE A 19 55.24 -12.58 25.21
N ALA A 20 53.90 -12.70 24.94
CA ALA A 20 52.94 -13.15 25.93
C ALA A 20 53.28 -14.56 26.43
N GLY A 21 53.75 -15.46 25.55
CA GLY A 21 54.18 -16.81 25.90
C GLY A 21 55.35 -16.84 26.87
N ILE A 22 56.36 -15.97 26.67
CA ILE A 22 57.53 -15.83 27.57
C ILE A 22 57.06 -15.43 28.97
N PHE A 23 56.27 -14.38 29.10
CA PHE A 23 55.78 -13.93 30.40
C PHE A 23 54.79 -14.89 31.04
N PHE A 24 53.91 -15.49 30.27
CA PHE A 24 52.90 -16.43 30.77
C PHE A 24 53.57 -17.74 31.27
N SER A 25 54.53 -18.29 30.52
CA SER A 25 55.31 -19.45 30.98
C SER A 25 56.12 -19.15 32.25
N GLY A 26 56.73 -17.95 32.33
CA GLY A 26 57.43 -17.49 33.52
C GLY A 26 56.51 -17.35 34.74
N GLN A 27 55.35 -16.77 34.59
CA GLN A 27 54.37 -16.64 35.67
C GLN A 27 53.85 -18.01 36.13
N LEU A 28 53.56 -18.89 35.15
CA LEU A 28 53.03 -20.22 35.44
C LEU A 28 53.99 -21.09 36.21
N ILE A 29 55.31 -21.03 35.86
CA ILE A 29 56.29 -21.80 36.56
C ILE A 29 56.51 -21.31 38.03
N LEU A 30 56.50 -19.98 38.26
CA LEU A 30 56.56 -19.42 39.61
C LEU A 30 55.36 -19.87 40.45
N MET A 31 54.17 -19.89 39.88
CA MET A 31 52.94 -20.40 40.55
C MET A 31 53.01 -21.90 40.85
N LEU A 32 53.41 -22.73 39.87
CA LEU A 32 53.48 -24.19 40.04
C LEU A 32 54.54 -24.64 41.04
N LEU A 33 55.64 -23.87 41.16
CA LEU A 33 56.70 -24.12 42.11
C LEU A 33 56.53 -23.38 43.45
N LYS A 34 55.48 -22.50 43.53
CA LYS A 34 55.23 -21.66 44.74
C LYS A 34 56.43 -20.80 45.14
N VAL A 35 57.12 -20.26 44.16
CA VAL A 35 58.28 -19.39 44.37
C VAL A 35 57.88 -17.93 44.25
N ALA A 36 58.20 -17.13 45.26
CA ALA A 36 57.98 -15.70 45.21
C ALA A 36 59.27 -15.02 44.66
N ALA A 37 59.26 -14.85 43.32
CA ALA A 37 60.36 -14.17 42.62
C ALA A 37 59.85 -13.14 41.66
N PRO A 38 60.51 -12.06 41.34
CA PRO A 38 60.06 -11.11 40.33
C PRO A 38 60.04 -11.76 38.94
N LEU A 39 58.97 -11.49 38.22
CA LEU A 39 58.84 -11.99 36.87
C LEU A 39 59.71 -11.21 35.89
N SER A 40 60.54 -11.90 35.16
CA SER A 40 61.41 -11.35 34.12
C SER A 40 61.34 -12.17 32.84
N VAL A 41 61.86 -11.63 31.75
CA VAL A 41 61.93 -12.30 30.44
C VAL A 41 62.64 -13.63 30.51
N ASP A 42 63.63 -13.72 31.34
CA ASP A 42 64.51 -14.93 31.55
C ASP A 42 63.95 -15.93 32.56
N THR A 43 62.88 -15.59 33.27
CA THR A 43 62.32 -16.41 34.35
C THR A 43 62.10 -17.88 33.91
N TYR A 44 61.38 -18.13 32.84
CA TYR A 44 61.11 -19.48 32.37
C TYR A 44 62.41 -20.19 31.93
N TRP A 45 63.26 -19.49 31.15
CA TRP A 45 64.47 -20.06 30.59
C TRP A 45 65.50 -20.42 31.65
N SER A 46 65.54 -19.70 32.73
CA SER A 46 66.43 -20.00 33.89
C SER A 46 66.05 -21.34 34.52
N TYR A 47 64.75 -21.63 34.65
CA TYR A 47 64.31 -22.93 35.15
C TYR A 47 64.50 -24.07 34.10
N VAL A 48 64.37 -23.76 32.81
CA VAL A 48 64.70 -24.76 31.76
C VAL A 48 66.13 -25.14 31.78
N LYS A 49 67.10 -24.17 31.92
CA LYS A 49 68.53 -24.43 32.04
C LYS A 49 68.88 -25.19 33.31
N ALA A 50 68.11 -24.98 34.39
CA ALA A 50 68.32 -25.71 35.64
C ALA A 50 67.84 -27.17 35.63
N LEU A 51 67.14 -27.61 34.56
CA LEU A 51 66.71 -29.01 34.46
C LEU A 51 67.82 -30.04 34.44
N ASP A 52 69.05 -29.64 34.03
CA ASP A 52 70.20 -30.49 34.00
C ASP A 52 70.78 -30.73 35.38
N LEU A 53 70.35 -29.95 36.41
CA LEU A 53 70.79 -30.10 37.76
C LEU A 53 69.94 -31.14 38.52
N PRO A 54 70.57 -32.12 39.24
CA PRO A 54 69.83 -33.19 39.92
C PRO A 54 68.74 -32.74 40.89
N GLN A 55 68.89 -31.60 41.51
CA GLN A 55 67.94 -31.02 42.45
C GLN A 55 66.65 -30.52 41.83
N PHE A 56 66.62 -30.29 40.51
CA PHE A 56 65.40 -29.89 39.76
C PHE A 56 64.69 -31.04 39.11
N ALA A 57 65.23 -32.27 39.09
CA ALA A 57 64.62 -33.46 38.51
C ALA A 57 63.17 -33.71 38.99
N PRO A 58 62.79 -33.54 40.29
CA PRO A 58 61.42 -33.75 40.77
C PRO A 58 60.46 -32.70 40.21
N TYR A 59 60.92 -31.59 39.70
CA TYR A 59 60.09 -30.49 39.17
C TYR A 59 60.06 -30.46 37.66
N ALA A 60 60.73 -31.37 36.97
CA ALA A 60 60.82 -31.38 35.52
C ALA A 60 59.47 -31.41 34.84
N SER A 61 58.51 -32.19 35.36
CA SER A 61 57.15 -32.26 34.81
C SER A 61 56.42 -30.91 34.91
N LYS A 62 56.60 -30.17 36.03
CA LYS A 62 56.00 -28.84 36.21
C LYS A 62 56.56 -27.80 35.26
N ILE A 63 57.94 -27.86 35.07
CA ILE A 63 58.61 -26.93 34.16
C ILE A 63 58.13 -27.16 32.70
N LYS A 64 58.10 -28.42 32.28
CA LYS A 64 57.60 -28.78 30.94
C LYS A 64 56.15 -28.39 30.77
N LEU A 65 55.27 -28.60 31.76
CA LEU A 65 53.87 -28.22 31.74
C LEU A 65 53.70 -26.71 31.66
N ALA A 66 54.46 -25.95 32.44
CA ALA A 66 54.43 -24.48 32.38
C ALA A 66 54.81 -23.96 31.00
N GLY A 67 55.78 -24.57 30.32
CA GLY A 67 56.14 -24.23 28.95
C GLY A 67 55.06 -24.60 27.96
N ALA A 68 54.54 -25.83 28.03
CA ALA A 68 53.50 -26.30 27.12
C ALA A 68 52.25 -25.41 27.19
N ILE A 69 51.76 -25.09 28.37
CA ILE A 69 50.59 -24.20 28.55
C ILE A 69 50.96 -22.75 28.26
N GLY A 70 52.14 -22.29 28.78
CA GLY A 70 52.57 -20.89 28.66
C GLY A 70 52.76 -20.42 27.22
N PHE A 71 53.29 -21.26 26.34
CA PHE A 71 53.43 -20.96 24.92
C PHE A 71 52.22 -21.46 24.11
N GLY A 72 51.59 -22.58 24.52
CA GLY A 72 50.48 -23.18 23.80
C GLY A 72 49.25 -22.31 23.78
N VAL A 73 48.86 -21.70 24.89
CA VAL A 73 47.66 -20.85 24.98
C VAL A 73 47.73 -19.60 24.08
N PRO A 74 48.82 -18.79 24.13
CA PRO A 74 48.98 -17.66 23.22
C PRO A 74 49.06 -18.08 21.74
N LEU A 75 49.68 -19.21 21.43
CA LEU A 75 49.78 -19.74 20.08
C LEU A 75 48.38 -20.15 19.55
N LEU A 76 47.56 -20.84 20.34
CA LEU A 76 46.20 -21.19 20.00
C LEU A 76 45.32 -19.94 19.81
N ALA A 77 45.48 -18.93 20.66
CA ALA A 77 44.79 -17.65 20.52
C ALA A 77 45.18 -16.96 19.20
N TRP A 78 46.47 -16.96 18.85
CA TRP A 78 46.94 -16.44 17.57
C TRP A 78 46.31 -17.20 16.38
N ILE A 79 46.33 -18.53 16.39
CA ILE A 79 45.67 -19.34 15.33
C ILE A 79 44.20 -19.00 15.21
N ALA A 80 43.49 -18.87 16.33
CA ALA A 80 42.05 -18.51 16.31
C ALA A 80 41.83 -17.12 15.70
N LEU A 81 42.73 -16.15 15.89
CA LEU A 81 42.68 -14.84 15.30
C LEU A 81 42.98 -14.82 13.78
N LEU A 82 43.75 -15.80 13.28
CA LEU A 82 44.02 -15.93 11.85
C LEU A 82 42.78 -16.30 11.05
N ILE A 83 41.84 -17.07 11.63
CA ILE A 83 40.64 -17.53 10.94
C ILE A 83 39.81 -16.36 10.36
N PRO A 84 39.39 -15.34 11.16
CA PRO A 84 38.69 -14.19 10.64
C PRO A 84 39.54 -13.30 9.73
N LEU A 85 40.87 -13.24 9.95
CA LEU A 85 41.77 -12.39 9.17
C LEU A 85 41.93 -12.87 7.73
N PHE A 86 41.97 -14.21 7.52
CA PHE A 86 42.15 -14.83 6.20
C PHE A 86 40.89 -15.41 5.60
N LYS A 87 39.75 -15.36 6.32
CA LYS A 87 38.46 -15.81 5.74
C LYS A 87 38.13 -15.01 4.51
N PRO A 88 38.01 -15.62 3.32
CA PRO A 88 37.68 -14.91 2.10
C PRO A 88 36.29 -14.30 2.25
N LYS A 89 36.14 -13.00 1.94
CA LYS A 89 34.81 -12.45 1.72
C LYS A 89 34.28 -13.06 0.45
N ALA A 90 33.18 -13.80 0.55
CA ALA A 90 32.48 -14.27 -0.62
C ALA A 90 32.16 -13.06 -1.52
N ALA A 91 32.63 -13.05 -2.75
CA ALA A 91 32.28 -12.03 -3.72
C ALA A 91 30.80 -12.24 -4.09
N ALA A 92 29.94 -11.30 -3.73
CA ALA A 92 28.54 -11.31 -4.13
C ALA A 92 28.46 -10.93 -5.61
N LEU A 93 28.52 -11.92 -6.51
CA LEU A 93 28.43 -11.73 -7.95
C LEU A 93 27.07 -11.15 -8.38
N HIS A 94 26.02 -11.32 -7.57
CA HIS A 94 24.65 -10.89 -7.84
C HIS A 94 24.05 -10.03 -6.71
N GLY A 95 24.88 -9.36 -5.91
CA GLY A 95 24.46 -8.58 -4.75
C GLY A 95 24.42 -9.38 -3.44
N ASP A 96 24.26 -8.68 -2.30
CA ASP A 96 24.27 -9.25 -0.95
C ASP A 96 22.87 -9.72 -0.48
N ALA A 97 21.95 -10.00 -1.43
CA ALA A 97 20.59 -10.44 -1.11
C ALA A 97 20.62 -11.79 -0.36
N ARG A 98 19.96 -11.83 0.78
CA ARG A 98 19.79 -13.03 1.59
C ARG A 98 18.44 -13.01 2.30
N PHE A 99 17.97 -14.16 2.74
CA PHE A 99 16.80 -14.20 3.61
C PHE A 99 17.08 -13.45 4.92
N ALA A 100 16.09 -12.66 5.37
CA ALA A 100 16.20 -11.92 6.60
C ALA A 100 16.24 -12.85 7.82
N SER A 101 17.16 -12.61 8.73
CA SER A 101 17.17 -13.24 10.05
C SER A 101 16.18 -12.57 11.00
N GLY A 102 15.84 -13.23 12.12
CA GLY A 102 15.02 -12.61 13.16
C GLY A 102 15.59 -11.29 13.70
N SER A 103 16.92 -11.14 13.74
CA SER A 103 17.57 -9.89 14.14
C SER A 103 17.39 -8.77 13.10
N ASP A 104 17.37 -9.10 11.82
CA ASP A 104 17.13 -8.11 10.77
C ASP A 104 15.69 -7.60 10.82
N LEU A 105 14.72 -8.49 11.04
CA LEU A 105 13.31 -8.14 11.22
C LEU A 105 13.10 -7.27 12.47
N ALA A 106 13.75 -7.62 13.57
CA ALA A 106 13.69 -6.85 14.83
C ALA A 106 14.27 -5.44 14.68
N LYS A 107 15.41 -5.28 13.99
CA LYS A 107 16.04 -3.98 13.71
C LYS A 107 15.16 -3.06 12.86
N LYS A 108 14.23 -3.62 12.09
CA LYS A 108 13.25 -2.88 11.25
C LYS A 108 11.88 -2.76 11.90
N ASP A 109 11.75 -3.07 13.18
CA ASP A 109 10.52 -3.05 13.96
C ASP A 109 9.40 -3.96 13.41
N MET A 110 9.73 -4.89 12.52
CA MET A 110 8.74 -5.76 11.85
C MET A 110 8.13 -6.82 12.76
N LEU A 111 8.72 -7.09 13.93
CA LEU A 111 8.20 -8.02 14.93
C LEU A 111 7.43 -7.32 16.06
N LYS A 112 7.35 -5.98 16.03
CA LYS A 112 6.58 -5.20 17.02
C LYS A 112 5.11 -5.11 16.63
N PRO A 113 4.19 -5.03 17.60
CA PRO A 113 2.80 -4.69 17.32
C PRO A 113 2.72 -3.32 16.62
N SER A 114 1.88 -3.24 15.59
CA SER A 114 1.63 -2.00 14.85
C SER A 114 0.15 -1.95 14.46
N PRO A 115 -0.61 -0.95 14.91
CA PRO A 115 -2.05 -0.86 14.63
C PRO A 115 -2.39 -0.77 13.14
N THR A 116 -1.46 -0.25 12.34
CA THR A 116 -1.60 -0.08 10.90
C THR A 116 -0.50 -0.79 10.10
N GLY A 117 0.24 -1.71 10.74
CA GLY A 117 1.24 -2.55 10.07
C GLY A 117 0.56 -3.60 9.19
N ILE A 118 1.03 -3.76 7.94
CA ILE A 118 0.54 -4.84 7.07
C ILE A 118 1.20 -6.16 7.48
N VAL A 119 0.39 -7.17 7.78
CA VAL A 119 0.85 -8.55 8.03
C VAL A 119 1.38 -9.13 6.73
N VAL A 120 2.65 -9.52 6.72
CA VAL A 120 3.33 -10.11 5.56
C VAL A 120 3.76 -11.55 5.79
N GLY A 121 3.57 -12.09 6.99
CA GLY A 121 3.88 -13.49 7.30
C GLY A 121 4.14 -13.75 8.79
N LYS A 122 4.81 -14.87 9.08
CA LYS A 122 5.26 -15.26 10.42
C LYS A 122 6.74 -15.67 10.41
N HIS A 123 7.45 -15.37 11.50
CA HIS A 123 8.83 -15.81 11.72
C HIS A 123 8.99 -16.24 13.19
N GLY A 124 9.40 -17.49 13.42
CA GLY A 124 9.56 -18.02 14.78
C GLY A 124 8.29 -17.91 15.64
N GLY A 125 7.12 -18.17 15.06
CA GLY A 125 5.81 -18.05 15.73
C GLY A 125 5.28 -16.63 15.89
N LYS A 126 6.08 -15.58 15.63
CA LYS A 126 5.67 -14.17 15.73
C LYS A 126 5.16 -13.66 14.38
N VAL A 127 4.12 -12.83 14.41
CA VAL A 127 3.60 -12.16 13.22
C VAL A 127 4.60 -11.10 12.76
N VAL A 128 4.92 -11.14 11.47
CA VAL A 128 5.79 -10.15 10.82
C VAL A 128 4.89 -9.10 10.17
N ARG A 129 5.07 -7.84 10.57
CA ARG A 129 4.33 -6.70 10.04
C ARG A 129 5.26 -5.75 9.33
N LEU A 130 4.83 -5.22 8.20
CA LEU A 130 5.49 -4.11 7.52
C LEU A 130 4.97 -2.81 8.14
N PRO A 131 5.74 -2.10 8.95
CA PRO A 131 5.32 -0.83 9.56
C PRO A 131 5.36 0.30 8.52
N GLY A 132 4.83 1.47 8.89
CA GLY A 132 4.94 2.68 8.07
C GLY A 132 3.88 2.76 6.98
N GLN A 133 4.25 3.29 5.81
CA GLN A 133 3.31 3.65 4.73
C GLN A 133 3.64 3.00 3.38
N GLN A 134 4.51 2.00 3.36
CA GLN A 134 4.89 1.31 2.12
C GLN A 134 3.70 0.54 1.55
N PHE A 135 3.62 0.52 0.22
CA PHE A 135 2.66 -0.30 -0.52
C PHE A 135 3.16 -1.74 -0.61
N VAL A 136 2.22 -2.67 -0.72
CA VAL A 136 2.53 -4.10 -0.84
C VAL A 136 1.88 -4.65 -2.09
N ILE A 137 2.63 -5.41 -2.86
CA ILE A 137 2.13 -6.22 -3.97
C ILE A 137 2.45 -7.67 -3.64
N LEU A 138 1.42 -8.52 -3.65
CA LEU A 138 1.54 -9.96 -3.48
C LEU A 138 1.07 -10.63 -4.77
N ALA A 139 2.00 -11.25 -5.49
CA ALA A 139 1.69 -12.09 -6.64
C ALA A 139 1.93 -13.55 -6.29
N ALA A 140 0.90 -14.38 -6.42
CA ALA A 140 1.00 -15.80 -6.14
C ALA A 140 -0.10 -16.57 -6.90
N PRO A 141 0.13 -17.84 -7.27
CA PRO A 141 -0.85 -18.63 -8.01
C PRO A 141 -2.19 -18.77 -7.28
N THR A 142 -3.23 -19.09 -8.01
CA THR A 142 -4.52 -19.50 -7.44
C THR A 142 -4.33 -20.68 -6.49
N ARG A 143 -5.11 -20.75 -5.40
CA ARG A 143 -5.04 -21.77 -4.34
C ARG A 143 -3.70 -21.82 -3.58
N SER A 144 -2.86 -20.79 -3.68
CA SER A 144 -1.62 -20.67 -2.89
C SER A 144 -1.84 -20.26 -1.43
N GLY A 145 -3.10 -20.03 -1.01
CA GLY A 145 -3.42 -19.60 0.34
C GLY A 145 -3.33 -18.08 0.57
N LYS A 146 -3.31 -17.25 -0.49
CA LYS A 146 -3.29 -15.77 -0.40
C LYS A 146 -4.36 -15.22 0.54
N GLY A 147 -5.61 -15.65 0.35
CA GLY A 147 -6.76 -15.20 1.15
C GLY A 147 -6.55 -15.52 2.63
N VAL A 148 -6.37 -16.80 2.94
CA VAL A 148 -6.27 -17.29 4.35
C VAL A 148 -4.98 -16.85 5.03
N GLY A 149 -3.87 -16.74 4.27
CA GLY A 149 -2.55 -16.44 4.82
C GLY A 149 -2.25 -14.96 4.98
N ILE A 150 -2.81 -14.11 4.14
CA ILE A 150 -2.47 -12.68 4.08
C ILE A 150 -3.71 -11.79 4.12
N VAL A 151 -4.74 -12.00 3.27
CA VAL A 151 -5.90 -11.10 3.17
C VAL A 151 -6.68 -11.07 4.48
N ILE A 152 -7.21 -12.21 4.90
CA ILE A 152 -8.01 -12.33 6.13
C ILE A 152 -7.23 -11.90 7.37
N PRO A 153 -5.96 -12.34 7.59
CA PRO A 153 -5.16 -11.84 8.71
C PRO A 153 -5.00 -10.32 8.74
N ASN A 154 -4.84 -9.67 7.59
CA ASN A 154 -4.79 -8.21 7.54
C ASN A 154 -6.13 -7.57 7.88
N LEU A 155 -7.25 -8.11 7.40
CA LEU A 155 -8.58 -7.60 7.72
C LEU A 155 -8.94 -7.75 9.20
N LEU A 156 -8.40 -8.77 9.88
CA LEU A 156 -8.61 -8.99 11.31
C LEU A 156 -7.64 -8.18 12.20
N ASP A 157 -6.42 -7.90 11.74
CA ASP A 157 -5.35 -7.27 12.53
C ASP A 157 -5.28 -5.74 12.33
N TYR A 158 -5.59 -5.24 11.13
CA TYR A 158 -5.45 -3.82 10.77
C TYR A 158 -6.53 -2.97 11.45
N GLN A 159 -6.11 -2.03 12.32
CA GLN A 159 -7.03 -1.24 13.15
C GLN A 159 -7.54 0.05 12.50
N GLY A 160 -6.96 0.46 11.37
CA GLY A 160 -7.43 1.61 10.59
C GLY A 160 -8.65 1.27 9.74
N SER A 161 -9.10 2.23 8.93
CA SER A 161 -10.13 1.99 7.93
C SER A 161 -9.64 1.07 6.83
N VAL A 162 -10.56 0.34 6.21
CA VAL A 162 -10.25 -0.49 5.04
C VAL A 162 -11.28 -0.27 3.93
N VAL A 163 -10.82 -0.28 2.69
CA VAL A 163 -11.66 -0.44 1.52
C VAL A 163 -11.18 -1.67 0.79
N VAL A 164 -12.05 -2.65 0.63
CA VAL A 164 -11.72 -4.00 0.18
C VAL A 164 -12.42 -4.26 -1.15
N LEU A 165 -11.66 -4.59 -2.18
CA LEU A 165 -12.22 -5.22 -3.37
C LEU A 165 -12.39 -6.71 -3.04
N ASP A 166 -13.63 -7.19 -3.02
CA ASP A 166 -14.01 -8.51 -2.51
C ASP A 166 -14.83 -9.28 -3.55
N ILE A 167 -14.13 -9.88 -4.50
CA ILE A 167 -14.76 -10.73 -5.50
C ILE A 167 -15.20 -12.02 -4.81
N LYS A 168 -16.49 -12.34 -4.86
CA LYS A 168 -17.21 -13.43 -4.17
C LYS A 168 -17.72 -13.13 -2.75
N GLN A 169 -17.37 -11.99 -2.16
CA GLN A 169 -17.78 -11.55 -0.82
C GLN A 169 -17.30 -12.44 0.35
N GLU A 170 -16.31 -13.31 0.10
CA GLU A 170 -15.73 -14.17 1.14
C GLU A 170 -15.07 -13.35 2.28
N ASN A 171 -14.41 -12.25 1.92
CA ASN A 171 -13.76 -11.38 2.90
C ASN A 171 -14.78 -10.66 3.79
N PHE A 172 -15.89 -10.20 3.21
CA PHE A 172 -17.00 -9.59 3.96
C PHE A 172 -17.60 -10.59 4.95
N ASP A 173 -17.96 -11.77 4.49
CA ASP A 173 -18.61 -12.79 5.32
C ASP A 173 -17.73 -13.21 6.50
N LEU A 174 -16.41 -13.32 6.30
CA LEU A 174 -15.48 -13.79 7.32
C LEU A 174 -15.01 -12.70 8.29
N THR A 175 -15.04 -11.42 7.89
CA THR A 175 -14.35 -10.38 8.67
C THR A 175 -15.23 -9.19 9.06
N SER A 176 -16.39 -8.98 8.44
CA SER A 176 -17.27 -7.84 8.71
C SER A 176 -17.78 -7.79 10.15
N GLY A 177 -18.19 -8.94 10.68
CA GLY A 177 -18.63 -9.07 12.07
C GLY A 177 -17.56 -8.71 13.09
N TRP A 178 -16.32 -9.18 12.86
CA TRP A 178 -15.17 -8.81 13.69
C TRP A 178 -14.91 -7.30 13.63
N ARG A 179 -14.84 -6.71 12.44
CA ARG A 179 -14.59 -5.28 12.30
C ARG A 179 -15.68 -4.43 12.97
N LYS A 180 -16.94 -4.85 12.88
CA LYS A 180 -18.04 -4.22 13.58
C LYS A 180 -17.88 -4.30 15.10
N SER A 181 -17.45 -5.45 15.65
CA SER A 181 -17.18 -5.63 17.08
C SER A 181 -16.01 -4.76 17.57
N GLN A 182 -15.08 -4.36 16.68
CA GLN A 182 -14.01 -3.41 16.99
C GLN A 182 -14.45 -1.94 16.89
N GLY A 183 -15.76 -1.66 16.82
CA GLY A 183 -16.33 -0.31 16.79
C GLY A 183 -16.20 0.40 15.44
N GLN A 184 -16.06 -0.33 14.36
CA GLN A 184 -16.01 0.25 13.02
C GLN A 184 -17.41 0.28 12.39
N GLU A 185 -17.68 1.30 11.60
CA GLU A 185 -18.83 1.29 10.69
C GLU A 185 -18.51 0.35 9.52
N VAL A 186 -19.42 -0.56 9.20
CA VAL A 186 -19.18 -1.60 8.18
C VAL A 186 -20.22 -1.49 7.09
N PHE A 187 -19.78 -1.38 5.84
CA PHE A 187 -20.61 -1.22 4.67
C PHE A 187 -20.26 -2.28 3.61
N LEU A 188 -21.29 -2.81 2.96
CA LEU A 188 -21.16 -3.66 1.78
C LEU A 188 -21.75 -2.91 0.58
N PHE A 189 -20.93 -2.58 -0.40
CA PHE A 189 -21.37 -2.05 -1.68
C PHE A 189 -21.32 -3.16 -2.72
N ASN A 190 -22.48 -3.72 -3.03
CA ASN A 190 -22.67 -4.75 -4.07
C ASN A 190 -23.70 -4.24 -5.07
N PRO A 191 -23.28 -3.46 -6.09
CA PRO A 191 -24.19 -2.74 -6.98
C PRO A 191 -25.04 -3.64 -7.88
N PHE A 192 -24.77 -4.94 -7.91
CA PHE A 192 -25.52 -5.92 -8.69
C PHE A 192 -26.19 -6.99 -7.82
N ALA A 193 -26.38 -6.71 -6.54
CA ALA A 193 -26.99 -7.65 -5.59
C ALA A 193 -28.45 -7.94 -5.95
N GLU A 194 -28.75 -9.14 -6.44
CA GLU A 194 -30.11 -9.57 -6.80
C GLU A 194 -31.04 -9.73 -5.57
N ASP A 195 -30.43 -9.95 -4.40
CA ASP A 195 -31.15 -10.01 -3.11
C ASP A 195 -31.35 -8.63 -2.46
N GLY A 196 -30.91 -7.55 -3.12
CA GLY A 196 -30.99 -6.18 -2.64
C GLY A 196 -30.09 -5.83 -1.45
N ARG A 197 -29.23 -6.73 -1.01
CA ARG A 197 -28.31 -6.47 0.12
C ARG A 197 -27.09 -5.66 -0.32
N THR A 198 -27.27 -4.37 -0.39
CA THR A 198 -26.22 -3.41 -0.72
C THR A 198 -26.45 -2.10 0.01
N HIS A 199 -25.37 -1.41 0.37
CA HIS A 199 -25.39 0.00 0.68
C HIS A 199 -25.27 0.81 -0.61
N ARG A 200 -25.73 2.05 -0.58
CA ARG A 200 -25.77 2.93 -1.74
C ARG A 200 -24.55 3.84 -1.77
N TRP A 201 -24.12 4.17 -2.97
CA TRP A 201 -23.04 5.12 -3.21
C TRP A 201 -23.28 5.88 -4.53
N ASN A 202 -23.49 7.20 -4.44
CA ASN A 202 -23.70 8.06 -5.60
C ASN A 202 -22.40 8.79 -5.96
N PRO A 203 -21.79 8.50 -7.13
CA PRO A 203 -20.55 9.15 -7.56
C PRO A 203 -20.67 10.67 -7.77
N LEU A 204 -21.86 11.20 -8.02
CA LEU A 204 -22.06 12.64 -8.23
C LEU A 204 -22.21 13.44 -6.93
N SER A 205 -22.28 12.79 -5.77
CA SER A 205 -22.42 13.48 -4.47
C SER A 205 -21.16 14.22 -4.01
N TYR A 206 -20.04 14.05 -4.69
CA TYR A 206 -18.77 14.72 -4.36
C TYR A 206 -18.50 15.96 -5.21
N ILE A 207 -19.46 16.32 -6.07
CA ILE A 207 -19.40 17.53 -6.88
C ILE A 207 -19.68 18.73 -5.97
N SER A 208 -18.87 19.77 -6.09
CA SER A 208 -19.03 20.98 -5.28
C SER A 208 -20.40 21.62 -5.46
N PRO A 209 -21.10 22.00 -4.38
CA PRO A 209 -22.30 22.81 -4.47
C PRO A 209 -22.00 24.23 -4.99
N ASP A 210 -20.77 24.72 -4.81
CA ASP A 210 -20.32 26.00 -5.34
C ASP A 210 -20.11 25.90 -6.86
N PRO A 211 -20.86 26.68 -7.68
CA PRO A 211 -20.74 26.68 -9.13
C PRO A 211 -19.33 26.96 -9.63
N ALA A 212 -18.53 27.74 -8.89
CA ALA A 212 -17.15 28.08 -9.25
C ALA A 212 -16.22 26.86 -9.33
N PHE A 213 -16.47 25.82 -8.53
CA PHE A 213 -15.68 24.58 -8.50
C PHE A 213 -16.37 23.41 -9.19
N ARG A 214 -17.68 23.49 -9.40
CA ARG A 214 -18.54 22.44 -9.97
C ARG A 214 -18.04 21.95 -11.32
N VAL A 215 -17.73 22.85 -12.23
CA VAL A 215 -17.25 22.53 -13.58
C VAL A 215 -15.97 21.69 -13.51
N SER A 216 -15.02 22.06 -12.69
CA SER A 216 -13.75 21.31 -12.52
C SER A 216 -13.98 19.90 -11.96
N ASP A 217 -14.85 19.77 -10.96
CA ASP A 217 -15.18 18.48 -10.37
C ASP A 217 -15.89 17.57 -11.40
N LEU A 218 -16.85 18.12 -12.16
CA LEU A 218 -17.54 17.39 -13.24
C LEU A 218 -16.58 16.96 -14.36
N MET A 219 -15.63 17.82 -14.77
CA MET A 219 -14.61 17.45 -15.75
C MET A 219 -13.76 16.29 -15.25
N SER A 220 -13.45 16.24 -13.96
CA SER A 220 -12.71 15.14 -13.35
C SER A 220 -13.49 13.82 -13.42
N VAL A 221 -14.81 13.85 -13.14
CA VAL A 221 -15.68 12.66 -13.28
C VAL A 221 -15.83 12.27 -14.74
N ALA A 222 -16.02 13.24 -15.64
CA ALA A 222 -16.08 12.98 -17.08
C ALA A 222 -14.84 12.27 -17.61
N ALA A 223 -13.64 12.67 -17.16
CA ALA A 223 -12.39 12.03 -17.54
C ALA A 223 -12.29 10.57 -17.06
N MET A 224 -12.91 10.24 -15.93
CA MET A 224 -12.96 8.85 -15.42
C MET A 224 -13.97 7.99 -16.18
N LEU A 225 -15.13 8.55 -16.57
CA LEU A 225 -16.17 7.84 -17.31
C LEU A 225 -15.81 7.68 -18.81
N TYR A 226 -15.11 8.67 -19.36
CA TYR A 226 -14.70 8.70 -20.77
C TYR A 226 -13.18 8.86 -20.82
N PRO A 227 -12.40 7.78 -20.55
CA PRO A 227 -10.94 7.84 -20.57
C PRO A 227 -10.41 8.14 -21.98
N ASP A 228 -9.22 8.71 -22.05
CA ASP A 228 -8.58 9.03 -23.34
C ASP A 228 -8.37 7.75 -24.16
N GLY A 229 -8.85 7.77 -25.40
CA GLY A 229 -8.72 6.69 -26.36
C GLY A 229 -7.53 6.89 -27.31
N SER A 230 -7.53 6.09 -28.39
CA SER A 230 -6.59 6.29 -29.50
C SER A 230 -6.80 7.66 -30.16
N ASP A 231 -5.82 8.11 -30.98
CA ASP A 231 -5.92 9.41 -31.66
C ASP A 231 -7.21 9.54 -32.51
N ALA A 232 -7.70 8.45 -33.11
CA ALA A 232 -8.95 8.41 -33.85
C ALA A 232 -10.20 8.60 -32.97
N GLN A 233 -10.11 8.30 -31.69
CA GLN A 233 -11.22 8.39 -30.74
C GLN A 233 -11.24 9.71 -29.96
N LYS A 234 -10.15 10.48 -29.96
CA LYS A 234 -10.02 11.71 -29.15
C LYS A 234 -11.15 12.70 -29.36
N PHE A 235 -11.56 12.91 -30.63
CA PHE A 235 -12.67 13.80 -30.93
C PHE A 235 -13.96 13.33 -30.25
N TRP A 236 -14.33 12.07 -30.42
CA TRP A 236 -15.58 11.50 -29.90
C TRP A 236 -15.60 11.51 -28.37
N VAL A 237 -14.49 11.14 -27.73
CA VAL A 237 -14.33 11.20 -26.28
C VAL A 237 -14.47 12.62 -25.76
N SER A 238 -13.84 13.60 -26.43
CA SER A 238 -13.96 15.01 -26.05
C SER A 238 -15.40 15.50 -26.15
N GLN A 239 -16.10 15.15 -27.22
CA GLN A 239 -17.51 15.52 -27.40
C GLN A 239 -18.45 14.79 -26.43
N ALA A 240 -18.18 13.53 -26.10
CA ALA A 240 -18.91 12.82 -25.07
C ALA A 240 -18.76 13.47 -23.67
N ARG A 241 -17.55 13.95 -23.34
CA ARG A 241 -17.32 14.73 -22.11
C ARG A 241 -18.09 16.06 -22.13
N ASN A 242 -18.18 16.73 -23.28
CA ASN A 242 -19.00 17.95 -23.42
C ASN A 242 -20.50 17.65 -23.23
N ALA A 243 -20.99 16.55 -23.80
CA ALA A 243 -22.37 16.12 -23.57
C ALA A 243 -22.62 15.79 -22.08
N PHE A 244 -21.68 15.08 -21.43
CA PHE A 244 -21.75 14.84 -19.99
C PHE A 244 -21.86 16.14 -19.19
N MET A 245 -21.06 17.17 -19.55
CA MET A 245 -21.15 18.48 -18.91
C MET A 245 -22.53 19.13 -19.09
N ALA A 246 -23.10 19.10 -20.30
CA ALA A 246 -24.41 19.68 -20.57
C ALA A 246 -25.49 19.08 -19.66
N PHE A 247 -25.58 17.76 -19.62
CA PHE A 247 -26.60 17.07 -18.85
C PHE A 247 -26.38 17.12 -17.35
N THR A 248 -25.14 17.02 -16.88
CA THR A 248 -24.86 17.08 -15.44
C THR A 248 -25.07 18.48 -14.88
N LEU A 249 -24.63 19.52 -15.59
CA LEU A 249 -24.93 20.91 -15.20
C LEU A 249 -26.43 21.17 -15.17
N TYR A 250 -27.18 20.66 -16.15
CA TYR A 250 -28.65 20.75 -16.14
C TYR A 250 -29.24 20.18 -14.83
N LEU A 251 -28.79 18.98 -14.42
CA LEU A 251 -29.30 18.35 -13.20
C LEU A 251 -28.91 19.14 -11.93
N PHE A 252 -27.68 19.63 -11.84
CA PHE A 252 -27.25 20.42 -10.70
C PHE A 252 -27.95 21.80 -10.64
N ASP A 253 -28.09 22.47 -11.77
CA ASP A 253 -28.80 23.76 -11.84
C ASP A 253 -30.30 23.59 -11.49
N SER A 254 -30.90 22.45 -11.90
CA SER A 254 -32.27 22.10 -11.50
C SER A 254 -32.39 21.87 -9.99
N LEU A 255 -31.42 21.21 -9.36
CA LEU A 255 -31.39 21.04 -7.90
C LEU A 255 -31.23 22.38 -7.19
N ASP A 256 -30.33 23.25 -7.66
CA ASP A 256 -30.14 24.59 -7.10
C ASP A 256 -31.43 25.43 -7.19
N ASP A 257 -32.19 25.30 -8.28
CA ASP A 257 -33.49 25.99 -8.45
C ASP A 257 -34.54 25.43 -7.47
N GLN A 258 -34.60 24.11 -7.27
CA GLN A 258 -35.49 23.49 -6.28
C GLN A 258 -35.16 23.99 -4.86
N ILE A 259 -33.87 24.07 -4.51
CA ILE A 259 -33.41 24.59 -3.22
C ILE A 259 -33.78 26.07 -3.08
N LYS A 260 -33.52 26.86 -4.11
CA LYS A 260 -33.80 28.32 -4.12
C LYS A 260 -35.28 28.63 -4.01
N ARG A 261 -36.14 27.79 -4.59
CA ARG A 261 -37.62 27.91 -4.49
C ARG A 261 -38.19 27.27 -3.23
N GLU A 262 -37.32 26.83 -2.31
CA GLU A 262 -37.71 26.23 -1.03
C GLU A 262 -38.65 25.01 -1.17
N HIS A 263 -38.44 24.22 -2.22
CA HIS A 263 -39.15 22.93 -2.35
C HIS A 263 -38.86 22.06 -1.12
N PRO A 264 -39.83 21.25 -0.65
CA PRO A 264 -39.58 20.31 0.45
C PRO A 264 -38.38 19.41 0.17
N LYS A 265 -37.53 19.18 1.18
CA LYS A 265 -36.26 18.43 1.02
C LYS A 265 -36.46 16.99 0.50
N ASP A 266 -37.56 16.37 0.86
CA ASP A 266 -37.96 15.04 0.39
C ASP A 266 -38.35 14.98 -1.10
N THR A 267 -38.56 16.15 -1.73
CA THR A 267 -38.81 16.27 -3.17
C THR A 267 -37.58 16.63 -3.99
N TRP A 268 -36.43 16.89 -3.36
CA TRP A 268 -35.21 17.24 -4.07
C TRP A 268 -34.68 16.07 -4.90
N MET A 269 -34.38 16.36 -6.16
CA MET A 269 -33.86 15.38 -7.09
C MET A 269 -32.34 15.53 -7.18
N PHE A 270 -31.61 14.81 -6.32
CA PHE A 270 -30.14 14.80 -6.36
C PHE A 270 -29.65 14.14 -7.66
N PRO A 271 -28.69 14.79 -8.36
CA PRO A 271 -28.14 14.22 -9.59
C PRO A 271 -27.55 12.83 -9.38
N THR A 272 -27.92 11.90 -10.25
CA THR A 272 -27.37 10.53 -10.30
C THR A 272 -27.03 10.15 -11.74
N LEU A 273 -26.19 9.11 -11.93
CA LEU A 273 -25.87 8.63 -13.27
C LEU A 273 -27.09 8.03 -13.97
N GLY A 274 -28.00 7.40 -13.23
CA GLY A 274 -29.25 6.91 -13.78
C GLY A 274 -30.18 8.05 -14.21
N MET A 275 -30.27 9.14 -13.46
CA MET A 275 -31.01 10.35 -13.91
C MET A 275 -30.39 10.95 -15.17
N LEU A 276 -29.05 11.01 -15.20
CA LEU A 276 -28.32 11.49 -16.39
C LEU A 276 -28.66 10.66 -17.61
N TYR A 277 -28.69 9.33 -17.49
CA TYR A 277 -29.11 8.43 -18.56
C TYR A 277 -30.56 8.72 -19.01
N ARG A 278 -31.51 8.82 -18.08
CA ARG A 278 -32.94 9.07 -18.38
C ARG A 278 -33.15 10.40 -19.08
N VAL A 279 -32.61 11.49 -18.55
CA VAL A 279 -32.75 12.83 -19.14
C VAL A 279 -32.11 12.89 -20.53
N SER A 280 -30.99 12.26 -20.74
CA SER A 280 -30.33 12.23 -22.05
C SER A 280 -31.02 11.32 -23.07
N SER A 281 -31.94 10.47 -22.63
CA SER A 281 -32.67 9.55 -23.53
C SER A 281 -33.91 10.19 -24.15
N GLY A 282 -34.31 11.37 -23.68
CA GLY A 282 -35.46 12.09 -24.24
C GLY A 282 -36.80 11.65 -23.65
N ASP A 283 -37.89 12.18 -24.20
CA ASP A 283 -39.28 11.94 -23.82
C ASP A 283 -40.08 11.16 -24.87
N GLY A 284 -39.37 10.58 -25.86
CA GLY A 284 -39.99 9.89 -27.00
C GLY A 284 -40.27 10.79 -28.22
N SER A 285 -40.05 12.10 -28.09
CA SER A 285 -40.09 13.04 -29.23
C SER A 285 -38.72 13.12 -29.92
N ASP A 286 -38.61 13.99 -30.95
CA ASP A 286 -37.30 14.28 -31.55
C ASP A 286 -36.29 14.74 -30.47
N LEU A 287 -35.15 14.03 -30.39
CA LEU A 287 -34.17 14.24 -29.32
C LEU A 287 -33.56 15.66 -29.32
N LYS A 288 -33.23 16.18 -30.52
CA LYS A 288 -32.71 17.57 -30.61
C LYS A 288 -33.73 18.61 -30.18
N GLY A 289 -34.99 18.43 -30.61
CA GLY A 289 -36.08 19.28 -30.20
C GLY A 289 -36.35 19.24 -28.69
N TYR A 290 -36.24 18.05 -28.08
CA TYR A 290 -36.33 17.87 -26.64
C TYR A 290 -35.17 18.58 -25.92
N LEU A 291 -33.92 18.38 -26.34
CA LEU A 291 -32.75 19.00 -25.74
C LEU A 291 -32.76 20.53 -25.88
N LYS A 292 -33.31 21.04 -27.00
CA LYS A 292 -33.56 22.47 -27.20
C LYS A 292 -34.52 23.04 -26.16
N LYS A 293 -35.59 22.30 -25.83
CA LYS A 293 -36.50 22.69 -24.74
C LYS A 293 -35.79 22.69 -23.38
N LEU A 294 -34.91 21.71 -23.12
CA LEU A 294 -34.11 21.67 -21.88
C LEU A 294 -33.16 22.89 -21.80
N SER A 295 -32.46 23.22 -22.89
CA SER A 295 -31.51 24.35 -22.91
C SER A 295 -32.14 25.72 -22.71
N GLN A 296 -33.47 25.84 -22.90
CA GLN A 296 -34.25 27.06 -22.71
C GLN A 296 -34.80 27.24 -21.30
N ARG A 297 -34.54 26.32 -20.37
CA ARG A 297 -35.00 26.46 -18.98
C ARG A 297 -34.37 27.67 -18.31
N ASP A 298 -35.19 28.45 -17.61
CA ASP A 298 -34.78 29.74 -16.98
C ASP A 298 -33.73 29.54 -15.88
N PHE A 299 -33.76 28.39 -15.20
CA PHE A 299 -32.85 28.10 -14.11
C PHE A 299 -31.41 27.76 -14.57
N LEU A 300 -31.20 27.53 -15.86
CA LEU A 300 -29.87 27.13 -16.36
C LEU A 300 -28.86 28.26 -16.29
N GLY A 301 -27.73 27.96 -15.72
CA GLY A 301 -26.54 28.81 -15.74
C GLY A 301 -25.93 28.91 -17.15
N ARG A 302 -25.01 29.86 -17.29
CA ARG A 302 -24.31 30.14 -18.57
C ARG A 302 -23.58 28.91 -19.10
N ASP A 303 -22.89 28.18 -18.22
CA ASP A 303 -22.04 27.05 -18.63
C ASP A 303 -22.89 25.88 -19.16
N ALA A 304 -24.02 25.60 -18.52
CA ALA A 304 -24.98 24.62 -18.99
C ALA A 304 -25.56 24.98 -20.37
N LYS A 305 -25.99 26.24 -20.55
CA LYS A 305 -26.48 26.74 -21.85
C LYS A 305 -25.43 26.60 -22.93
N THR A 306 -24.19 27.03 -22.67
CA THR A 306 -23.08 26.93 -23.62
C THR A 306 -22.80 25.47 -23.99
N ALA A 307 -22.83 24.54 -23.03
CA ALA A 307 -22.61 23.11 -23.30
C ALA A 307 -23.74 22.51 -24.18
N PHE A 308 -24.99 22.88 -23.94
CA PHE A 308 -26.10 22.49 -24.81
C PHE A 308 -25.98 23.09 -26.21
N ASP A 309 -25.65 24.38 -26.35
CA ASP A 309 -25.48 25.04 -27.65
C ASP A 309 -24.40 24.35 -28.48
N ASN A 310 -23.25 24.01 -27.84
CA ASN A 310 -22.18 23.26 -28.49
C ASN A 310 -22.64 21.88 -29.00
N LEU A 311 -23.47 21.20 -28.20
CA LEU A 311 -23.99 19.88 -28.57
C LEU A 311 -25.03 19.99 -29.71
N LEU A 312 -25.96 20.96 -29.60
CA LEU A 312 -27.06 21.16 -30.56
C LEU A 312 -26.59 21.73 -31.91
N SER A 313 -25.47 22.44 -31.95
CA SER A 313 -24.88 22.99 -33.19
C SER A 313 -24.28 21.92 -34.12
N GLN A 314 -24.10 20.68 -33.64
CA GLN A 314 -23.51 19.61 -34.44
C GLN A 314 -24.48 19.15 -35.54
N ALA A 315 -23.94 18.74 -36.72
CA ALA A 315 -24.70 18.08 -37.75
C ALA A 315 -25.39 16.82 -37.22
N GLU A 316 -26.49 16.39 -37.85
CA GLU A 316 -27.35 15.32 -37.32
C GLU A 316 -26.60 14.00 -37.09
N GLU A 317 -25.80 13.57 -38.07
CA GLU A 317 -25.03 12.33 -37.99
C GLU A 317 -23.94 12.43 -36.90
N THR A 318 -23.30 13.58 -36.80
CA THR A 318 -22.27 13.86 -35.76
C THR A 318 -22.91 13.87 -34.38
N PHE A 319 -24.07 14.53 -34.23
CA PHE A 319 -24.84 14.56 -32.99
C PHE A 319 -25.24 13.15 -32.54
N ALA A 320 -25.77 12.32 -33.44
CA ALA A 320 -26.15 10.95 -33.14
C ALA A 320 -24.95 10.11 -32.65
N SER A 321 -23.79 10.27 -33.31
CA SER A 321 -22.57 9.56 -32.94
C SER A 321 -22.01 10.03 -31.60
N ILE A 322 -22.07 11.34 -31.28
CA ILE A 322 -21.69 11.89 -29.97
C ILE A 322 -22.59 11.33 -28.87
N MET A 323 -23.92 11.33 -29.11
CA MET A 323 -24.88 10.79 -28.15
C MET A 323 -24.68 9.28 -27.90
N GLY A 324 -24.33 8.53 -28.97
CA GLY A 324 -23.94 7.11 -28.85
C GLY A 324 -22.74 6.91 -27.94
N THR A 325 -21.65 7.64 -28.19
CA THR A 325 -20.42 7.58 -27.39
C THR A 325 -20.66 8.02 -25.94
N PHE A 326 -21.47 9.08 -25.76
CA PHE A 326 -21.81 9.58 -24.43
C PHE A 326 -22.63 8.56 -23.63
N LYS A 327 -23.62 7.89 -24.25
CA LYS A 327 -24.49 6.94 -23.58
C LYS A 327 -23.83 5.60 -23.29
N GLU A 328 -22.80 5.22 -24.02
CA GLU A 328 -22.17 3.90 -23.91
C GLU A 328 -21.86 3.52 -22.45
N PRO A 329 -21.11 4.29 -21.63
CA PRO A 329 -20.86 3.95 -20.24
C PRO A 329 -22.09 4.08 -19.33
N LEU A 330 -23.14 4.79 -19.76
CA LEU A 330 -24.35 5.01 -18.97
C LEU A 330 -25.44 3.96 -19.23
N ASN A 331 -25.35 3.18 -20.30
CA ASN A 331 -26.35 2.17 -20.67
C ASN A 331 -26.59 1.13 -19.58
N GLN A 332 -25.58 0.84 -18.76
CA GLN A 332 -25.71 -0.09 -17.63
C GLN A 332 -26.76 0.37 -16.59
N PHE A 333 -27.05 1.69 -16.50
CA PHE A 333 -28.04 2.24 -15.57
C PHE A 333 -29.52 2.04 -16.03
N ILE A 334 -29.75 1.33 -17.14
CA ILE A 334 -31.03 0.70 -17.46
C ILE A 334 -31.37 -0.35 -16.39
N ASN A 335 -30.36 -1.01 -15.81
CA ASN A 335 -30.56 -1.99 -14.75
C ASN A 335 -31.06 -1.28 -13.47
N PRO A 336 -32.28 -1.56 -12.99
CA PRO A 336 -32.85 -0.88 -11.84
C PRO A 336 -32.11 -1.17 -10.52
N ILE A 337 -31.44 -2.32 -10.41
CA ILE A 337 -30.66 -2.68 -9.24
C ILE A 337 -29.43 -1.77 -9.14
N LEU A 338 -28.72 -1.59 -10.26
CA LEU A 338 -27.58 -0.70 -10.35
C LEU A 338 -27.98 0.77 -10.13
N ASP A 339 -29.07 1.22 -10.76
CA ASP A 339 -29.60 2.58 -10.59
C ASP A 339 -29.93 2.85 -9.11
N ALA A 340 -30.63 1.94 -8.44
CA ALA A 340 -30.97 2.05 -7.03
C ALA A 340 -29.71 2.09 -6.13
N SER A 341 -28.74 1.23 -6.39
CA SER A 341 -27.50 1.17 -5.59
C SER A 341 -26.61 2.40 -5.72
N THR A 342 -26.80 3.19 -6.79
CA THR A 342 -26.04 4.41 -7.08
C THR A 342 -26.88 5.70 -6.93
N SER A 343 -28.05 5.62 -6.31
CA SER A 343 -29.00 6.74 -6.20
C SER A 343 -28.76 7.65 -5.00
N ASP A 344 -28.04 7.19 -3.97
CA ASP A 344 -27.86 7.92 -2.69
C ASP A 344 -26.57 7.43 -2.02
N ASN A 345 -26.29 7.91 -0.78
CA ASN A 345 -25.09 7.51 -0.02
C ASN A 345 -25.46 7.03 1.37
N ASP A 346 -25.14 5.77 1.66
CA ASP A 346 -25.15 5.22 3.01
C ASP A 346 -23.77 5.36 3.67
N PHE A 347 -22.73 5.66 2.89
CA PHE A 347 -21.36 5.99 3.33
C PHE A 347 -20.71 7.02 2.41
N LEU A 348 -19.73 7.75 2.95
CA LEU A 348 -18.98 8.74 2.19
C LEU A 348 -17.49 8.35 2.09
N LEU A 349 -16.95 8.39 0.87
CA LEU A 349 -15.53 8.12 0.61
C LEU A 349 -14.60 9.13 1.30
N THR A 350 -15.08 10.35 1.60
CA THR A 350 -14.33 11.38 2.33
C THR A 350 -14.15 11.07 3.82
N ASP A 351 -14.88 10.09 4.34
CA ASP A 351 -14.88 9.79 5.77
C ASP A 351 -13.91 8.68 6.18
N VAL A 352 -13.37 7.91 5.22
CA VAL A 352 -12.45 6.80 5.49
C VAL A 352 -11.19 7.18 6.27
N ARG A 353 -10.85 8.47 6.28
CA ARG A 353 -9.73 9.00 7.06
C ARG A 353 -10.15 9.81 8.29
N LYS A 354 -11.44 10.15 8.42
CA LYS A 354 -11.99 10.91 9.55
C LYS A 354 -12.47 10.00 10.67
N LYS A 355 -13.07 8.88 10.31
CA LYS A 355 -13.57 7.84 11.23
C LYS A 355 -13.12 6.45 10.80
N LYS A 356 -13.17 5.48 11.71
CA LYS A 356 -12.83 4.10 11.39
C LYS A 356 -14.01 3.43 10.71
N MET A 357 -13.82 3.01 9.47
CA MET A 357 -14.84 2.34 8.68
C MET A 357 -14.27 1.28 7.76
N SER A 358 -15.11 0.31 7.41
CA SER A 358 -14.79 -0.80 6.52
C SER A 358 -15.79 -0.83 5.40
N ILE A 359 -15.34 -0.62 4.17
CA ILE A 359 -16.17 -0.67 2.98
C ILE A 359 -15.72 -1.90 2.18
N TYR A 360 -16.62 -2.85 1.97
CA TYR A 360 -16.39 -4.01 1.12
C TYR A 360 -17.12 -3.80 -0.19
N ILE A 361 -16.39 -3.92 -1.29
CA ILE A 361 -16.92 -3.79 -2.65
C ILE A 361 -17.11 -5.21 -3.15
N GLY A 362 -18.33 -5.72 -2.96
CA GLY A 362 -18.73 -7.06 -3.35
C GLY A 362 -19.10 -7.11 -4.82
N ILE A 363 -18.55 -8.06 -5.57
CA ILE A 363 -18.87 -8.23 -7.00
C ILE A 363 -18.97 -9.69 -7.30
N GLN A 364 -20.08 -10.07 -7.88
CA GLN A 364 -20.23 -11.43 -8.38
C GLN A 364 -19.32 -11.65 -9.61
N PRO A 365 -18.63 -12.79 -9.72
CA PRO A 365 -17.70 -13.07 -10.83
C PRO A 365 -18.30 -12.90 -12.22
N ASN A 366 -19.60 -13.25 -12.41
CA ASN A 366 -20.34 -13.08 -13.66
C ASN A 366 -20.68 -11.62 -14.01
N LYS A 367 -20.58 -10.70 -13.01
CA LYS A 367 -20.83 -9.26 -13.16
C LYS A 367 -19.56 -8.42 -13.24
N LEU A 368 -18.41 -9.07 -13.24
CA LEU A 368 -17.12 -8.39 -13.16
C LEU A 368 -16.86 -7.45 -14.36
N ALA A 369 -17.24 -7.87 -15.58
CA ALA A 369 -17.06 -7.06 -16.78
C ALA A 369 -17.95 -5.81 -16.76
N GLU A 370 -19.20 -5.93 -16.34
CA GLU A 370 -20.16 -4.83 -16.22
C GLU A 370 -19.75 -3.84 -15.12
N SER A 371 -19.15 -4.33 -14.03
CA SER A 371 -18.79 -3.52 -12.87
C SER A 371 -17.50 -2.72 -13.02
N ARG A 372 -16.65 -3.03 -14.01
CA ARG A 372 -15.30 -2.43 -14.16
C ARG A 372 -15.32 -0.91 -14.14
N LEU A 373 -16.21 -0.29 -14.90
CA LEU A 373 -16.30 1.17 -14.99
C LEU A 373 -16.63 1.78 -13.63
N LEU A 374 -17.63 1.23 -12.95
CA LEU A 374 -18.10 1.72 -11.65
C LEU A 374 -17.04 1.56 -10.57
N ILE A 375 -16.33 0.44 -10.58
CA ILE A 375 -15.22 0.18 -9.63
C ILE A 375 -14.07 1.14 -9.88
N ASN A 376 -13.67 1.32 -11.14
CA ASN A 376 -12.62 2.27 -11.49
C ASN A 376 -12.99 3.68 -11.07
N LEU A 377 -14.23 4.09 -11.27
CA LEU A 377 -14.76 5.38 -10.82
C LEU A 377 -14.69 5.50 -9.29
N LEU A 378 -15.11 4.46 -8.54
CA LEU A 378 -15.08 4.45 -7.08
C LEU A 378 -13.65 4.57 -6.55
N PHE A 379 -12.72 3.74 -7.01
CA PHE A 379 -11.33 3.80 -6.55
C PHE A 379 -10.63 5.10 -6.97
N SER A 380 -10.92 5.61 -8.18
CA SER A 380 -10.38 6.88 -8.64
C SER A 380 -10.87 8.05 -7.78
N GLN A 381 -12.16 8.10 -7.48
CA GLN A 381 -12.71 9.11 -6.58
C GLN A 381 -12.17 8.95 -5.15
N LEU A 382 -12.15 7.72 -4.62
CA LEU A 382 -11.61 7.44 -3.29
C LEU A 382 -10.18 7.98 -3.14
N ILE A 383 -9.31 7.69 -4.09
CA ILE A 383 -7.91 8.15 -4.07
C ILE A 383 -7.85 9.66 -4.23
N ASN A 384 -8.54 10.25 -5.22
CA ASN A 384 -8.53 11.69 -5.47
C ASN A 384 -9.03 12.49 -4.28
N LEU A 385 -10.16 12.10 -3.69
CA LEU A 385 -10.75 12.80 -2.54
C LEU A 385 -9.84 12.73 -1.30
N ASN A 386 -9.17 11.59 -1.08
CA ASN A 386 -8.36 11.38 0.12
C ASN A 386 -6.89 11.79 -0.04
N THR A 387 -6.47 12.26 -1.22
CA THR A 387 -5.12 12.79 -1.46
C THR A 387 -5.09 14.31 -1.65
N LYS A 388 -6.26 14.98 -1.67
CA LYS A 388 -6.35 16.44 -1.76
C LYS A 388 -5.67 17.14 -0.58
N GLU A 389 -5.82 16.58 0.61
CA GLU A 389 -5.31 17.19 1.85
C GLU A 389 -4.39 16.26 2.64
N LEU A 390 -3.41 16.85 3.29
CA LEU A 390 -2.48 16.15 4.18
C LEU A 390 -2.97 16.25 5.63
N PRO A 391 -2.70 15.22 6.48
CA PRO A 391 -3.07 15.25 7.91
C PRO A 391 -2.50 16.46 8.67
N GLN A 392 -1.36 17.01 8.22
CA GLN A 392 -0.76 18.20 8.81
C GLN A 392 -1.64 19.47 8.62
N ASN A 393 -2.40 19.50 7.52
CA ASN A 393 -3.24 20.65 7.16
C ASN A 393 -4.70 20.46 7.63
N ASN A 394 -5.10 19.21 7.92
CA ASN A 394 -6.46 18.90 8.35
C ASN A 394 -6.46 17.89 9.52
N PRO A 395 -6.63 18.38 10.77
CA PRO A 395 -6.63 17.55 11.98
C PRO A 395 -7.77 16.50 12.03
N ALA A 396 -8.80 16.64 11.20
CA ALA A 396 -9.88 15.65 11.11
C ALA A 396 -9.44 14.33 10.47
N LEU A 397 -8.34 14.35 9.70
CA LEU A 397 -7.79 13.16 9.02
C LEU A 397 -6.94 12.31 9.97
N LYS A 398 -7.60 11.68 10.95
CA LYS A 398 -6.98 10.96 12.07
C LYS A 398 -6.57 9.53 11.73
N HIS A 399 -7.17 8.91 10.73
CA HIS A 399 -7.03 7.50 10.45
C HIS A 399 -6.31 7.24 9.11
N GLN A 400 -5.57 6.14 9.08
CA GLN A 400 -5.03 5.60 7.85
C GLN A 400 -6.06 4.62 7.26
N CYS A 401 -6.21 4.63 5.94
CA CYS A 401 -7.07 3.70 5.21
C CYS A 401 -6.23 2.73 4.38
N LEU A 402 -6.46 1.44 4.53
CA LEU A 402 -5.87 0.39 3.70
C LEU A 402 -6.81 0.09 2.53
N LEU A 403 -6.34 0.30 1.31
CA LEU A 403 -6.99 -0.18 0.09
C LEU A 403 -6.48 -1.60 -0.17
N LEU A 404 -7.29 -2.60 0.13
CA LEU A 404 -6.97 -4.01 -0.08
C LEU A 404 -7.71 -4.47 -1.32
N MET A 405 -6.98 -4.67 -2.42
CA MET A 405 -7.55 -5.08 -3.70
C MET A 405 -7.22 -6.54 -3.94
N ASP A 406 -8.13 -7.42 -3.55
CA ASP A 406 -8.02 -8.85 -3.81
C ASP A 406 -8.37 -9.14 -5.28
N GLU A 407 -7.55 -9.93 -5.96
CA GLU A 407 -7.66 -10.20 -7.40
C GLU A 407 -7.72 -8.92 -8.26
N PHE A 408 -6.86 -7.91 -7.95
CA PHE A 408 -6.92 -6.59 -8.60
C PHE A 408 -6.77 -6.65 -10.13
N THR A 409 -6.11 -7.69 -10.66
CA THR A 409 -5.96 -7.91 -12.11
C THR A 409 -7.29 -8.14 -12.82
N SER A 410 -8.33 -8.57 -12.09
CA SER A 410 -9.66 -8.88 -12.63
C SER A 410 -10.45 -7.64 -13.05
N ILE A 411 -10.20 -6.49 -12.39
CA ILE A 411 -10.90 -5.22 -12.70
C ILE A 411 -10.26 -4.44 -13.83
N GLY A 412 -9.15 -4.94 -14.38
CA GLY A 412 -8.39 -4.26 -15.42
C GLY A 412 -7.53 -3.12 -14.86
N ARG A 413 -7.15 -2.20 -15.75
CA ARG A 413 -6.27 -1.08 -15.41
C ARG A 413 -7.02 0.01 -14.65
N VAL A 414 -6.53 0.37 -13.48
CA VAL A 414 -6.98 1.54 -12.71
C VAL A 414 -5.96 2.65 -12.93
N ASP A 415 -6.25 3.59 -13.80
CA ASP A 415 -5.27 4.58 -14.29
C ASP A 415 -4.62 5.41 -13.20
N ILE A 416 -5.38 5.80 -12.18
CA ILE A 416 -4.84 6.58 -11.06
C ILE A 416 -3.77 5.82 -10.27
N ILE A 417 -3.84 4.48 -10.20
CA ILE A 417 -2.84 3.65 -9.51
C ILE A 417 -1.58 3.54 -10.38
N VAL A 418 -1.75 3.47 -11.70
CA VAL A 418 -0.64 3.28 -12.66
C VAL A 418 0.08 4.59 -12.95
N SER A 419 -0.67 5.69 -13.12
CA SER A 419 -0.16 6.98 -13.59
C SER A 419 0.43 7.85 -12.48
N THR A 420 0.19 7.54 -11.21
CA THR A 420 0.75 8.34 -10.13
C THR A 420 2.27 8.13 -10.05
N PRO A 421 3.10 9.16 -10.30
CA PRO A 421 4.55 9.00 -10.30
C PRO A 421 5.06 8.47 -8.96
N ARG A 422 5.92 7.45 -9.00
CA ARG A 422 6.50 6.82 -7.79
C ARG A 422 7.13 7.82 -6.81
N ASN A 423 7.64 8.95 -7.31
CA ASN A 423 8.29 9.99 -6.52
C ASN A 423 7.32 10.99 -5.86
N SER A 424 6.07 11.07 -6.32
CA SER A 424 5.06 11.99 -5.76
C SER A 424 4.10 11.32 -4.77
N MET A 425 4.01 9.99 -4.78
CA MET A 425 3.17 9.21 -3.87
C MET A 425 3.52 9.35 -2.38
N PRO A 426 4.79 9.35 -1.91
CA PRO A 426 5.07 9.28 -0.48
C PRO A 426 4.57 10.46 0.34
N ALA A 427 4.52 11.66 -0.24
CA ALA A 427 4.09 12.86 0.47
C ALA A 427 2.56 13.06 0.43
N LYS A 428 1.92 12.78 -0.72
CA LYS A 428 0.48 13.02 -0.92
C LYS A 428 -0.41 11.87 -0.40
N THR A 429 0.12 10.66 -0.29
CA THR A 429 -0.65 9.48 0.17
C THR A 429 -0.57 9.22 1.66
N ARG A 430 -0.04 10.17 2.46
CA ARG A 430 -0.06 10.04 3.92
C ARG A 430 -1.49 9.84 4.42
N GLY A 431 -1.86 8.59 4.71
CA GLY A 431 -3.20 8.21 5.14
C GLY A 431 -3.93 7.21 4.23
N LEU A 432 -3.46 7.01 3.00
CA LEU A 432 -3.87 5.87 2.17
C LEU A 432 -2.71 4.88 2.04
N ARG A 433 -3.03 3.60 2.09
CA ARG A 433 -2.08 2.51 1.94
C ARG A 433 -2.65 1.49 0.98
N LEU A 434 -1.85 1.03 0.04
CA LEU A 434 -2.31 0.13 -1.02
C LEU A 434 -1.72 -1.27 -0.81
N MET A 435 -2.57 -2.27 -0.91
CA MET A 435 -2.21 -3.68 -0.95
C MET A 435 -2.89 -4.33 -2.15
N LEU A 436 -2.10 -4.70 -3.15
CA LEU A 436 -2.56 -5.38 -4.35
C LEU A 436 -2.27 -6.86 -4.24
N ILE A 437 -3.25 -7.69 -4.58
CA ILE A 437 -3.15 -9.15 -4.57
C ILE A 437 -3.56 -9.66 -5.96
N ALA A 438 -2.63 -10.36 -6.60
CA ALA A 438 -2.77 -10.91 -7.94
C ALA A 438 -2.64 -12.43 -7.96
#